data_055c75497efc70f649d17d29487b15a3
#
_entry.id   055c75497efc70f649d17d29487b15a3
#
_cell.length_a   1.000
_cell.length_b   1.000
_cell.length_c   1.000
_cell.angle_alpha   90.00
_cell.angle_beta   90.00
_cell.angle_gamma   90.00
#
_symmetry.space_group_name_H-M   'P 1'
#
loop_
_entity.id
_entity.type
_entity.pdbx_description
1 polymer ?
#
loop_
_entity_poly.entity_id
_entity_poly.type
_entity_poly.pdbx_seq_one_letter_code
_entity_poly.pdbx_strand_id
1 'polypeptide(L)'
;MENKKTISRRDFFKIAGAAGMATAGLTACGDRQGSLTSANAGEPGGEMTYRTLTSDRVSLLGYGCMRWPMMPNPDGEGQVVDQEEVNRLVDYVLAHGVNYFDTAPPYCLGLSEEATGIALSRHPRDSYYIATRMSNHRLYGAGLRGKELHDASVKMYQDSFKHLRTDYFDYYLFHILGTGAGMEEMRGRLYDCGIADFILKEKEAGRIRKLGFSFHGDVR
;
A
#
# COMPACT_ATOMS: atom_id res chain seq x y z
N MET A 1 -27.64 34.46 3.74
CA MET A 1 -27.41 33.27 2.85
C MET A 1 -26.05 33.44 2.20
N GLU A 2 -25.02 32.89 2.78
CA GLU A 2 -23.66 32.97 2.26
C GLU A 2 -23.43 31.86 1.20
N ASN A 3 -23.07 32.32 0.01
CA ASN A 3 -22.84 31.47 -1.16
C ASN A 3 -21.45 30.83 -1.04
N LYS A 4 -21.36 29.59 -0.56
CA LYS A 4 -20.11 28.81 -0.58
C LYS A 4 -19.71 28.49 -2.03
N LYS A 5 -18.74 29.22 -2.56
CA LYS A 5 -18.12 28.90 -3.86
C LYS A 5 -17.37 27.58 -3.73
N THR A 6 -17.86 26.52 -4.34
CA THR A 6 -17.16 25.26 -4.54
C THR A 6 -16.08 25.46 -5.60
N ILE A 7 -14.82 25.22 -5.22
CA ILE A 7 -13.67 25.27 -6.13
C ILE A 7 -13.71 23.99 -6.99
N SER A 8 -13.73 24.16 -8.32
CA SER A 8 -13.70 23.02 -9.24
C SER A 8 -12.32 22.36 -9.26
N ARG A 9 -12.22 21.06 -9.63
CA ARG A 9 -10.95 20.35 -9.78
C ARG A 9 -9.99 21.08 -10.75
N ARG A 10 -10.52 21.73 -11.75
CA ARG A 10 -9.77 22.51 -12.74
C ARG A 10 -9.15 23.79 -12.16
N ASP A 11 -9.85 24.42 -11.22
CA ASP A 11 -9.38 25.64 -10.53
C ASP A 11 -8.33 25.29 -9.48
N PHE A 12 -8.42 24.12 -8.84
CA PHE A 12 -7.40 23.62 -7.93
C PHE A 12 -6.07 23.43 -8.65
N PHE A 13 -6.05 22.82 -9.86
CA PHE A 13 -4.83 22.66 -10.64
C PHE A 13 -4.23 23.98 -11.15
N LYS A 14 -5.05 25.00 -11.41
CA LYS A 14 -4.56 26.34 -11.79
C LYS A 14 -3.90 27.06 -10.62
N ILE A 15 -4.39 26.88 -9.41
CA ILE A 15 -3.83 27.52 -8.20
C ILE A 15 -2.52 26.81 -7.81
N ALA A 16 -2.44 25.48 -7.94
CA ALA A 16 -1.22 24.72 -7.67
C ALA A 16 -0.12 24.92 -8.73
N GLY A 17 -0.48 25.30 -9.98
CA GLY A 17 0.48 25.56 -11.07
C GLY A 17 1.04 26.98 -11.12
N ALA A 18 0.47 27.94 -10.39
CA ALA A 18 0.86 29.36 -10.47
C ALA A 18 2.01 29.76 -9.55
N ALA A 19 2.52 28.86 -8.71
CA ALA A 19 3.60 29.15 -7.75
C ALA A 19 5.02 28.80 -8.26
N GLY A 20 5.19 28.45 -9.53
CA GLY A 20 6.49 27.99 -10.04
C GLY A 20 6.75 28.28 -11.51
N MET A 21 6.72 29.55 -11.95
CA MET A 21 7.34 29.93 -13.23
C MET A 21 7.92 31.34 -13.18
N ALA A 22 9.21 31.40 -12.97
CA ALA A 22 10.04 32.51 -13.41
C ALA A 22 11.24 31.94 -14.21
N THR A 23 11.22 32.21 -15.51
CA THR A 23 12.31 32.31 -16.48
C THR A 23 13.20 31.08 -16.77
N ALA A 24 13.12 30.54 -18.00
CA ALA A 24 14.10 30.75 -19.07
C ALA A 24 13.88 29.85 -20.29
N GLY A 25 13.81 30.44 -21.49
CA GLY A 25 14.49 30.01 -22.71
C GLY A 25 14.04 28.75 -23.44
N LEU A 26 13.24 28.94 -24.50
CA LEU A 26 13.07 28.01 -25.62
C LEU A 26 14.41 27.78 -26.37
N THR A 27 14.80 26.51 -26.57
CA THR A 27 15.51 26.06 -27.78
C THR A 27 15.40 24.55 -28.00
N ALA A 28 14.87 24.20 -29.18
CA ALA A 28 15.17 23.09 -30.09
C ALA A 28 15.11 21.63 -29.65
N CYS A 29 14.29 20.87 -30.40
CA CYS A 29 14.27 19.43 -30.60
C CYS A 29 15.65 18.79 -30.77
N GLY A 30 15.89 17.67 -30.13
CA GLY A 30 17.01 16.77 -30.38
C GLY A 30 16.80 15.46 -29.63
N ASP A 31 16.59 14.38 -30.38
CA ASP A 31 16.60 13.00 -29.92
C ASP A 31 17.83 12.73 -29.05
N ARG A 32 17.62 12.27 -27.84
CA ARG A 32 18.65 11.57 -27.07
C ARG A 32 18.00 10.51 -26.19
N GLN A 33 18.16 9.27 -26.60
CA GLN A 33 18.30 8.16 -25.64
C GLN A 33 19.40 8.54 -24.65
N GLY A 34 19.00 8.96 -23.48
CA GLY A 34 19.90 9.30 -22.37
C GLY A 34 19.63 8.34 -21.23
N SER A 35 20.56 7.42 -21.01
CA SER A 35 20.78 6.75 -19.74
C SER A 35 20.50 7.72 -18.58
N LEU A 36 19.61 7.36 -17.67
CA LEU A 36 19.40 8.06 -16.41
C LEU A 36 20.63 7.81 -15.51
N THR A 37 21.71 8.49 -15.83
CA THR A 37 22.83 8.62 -14.90
C THR A 37 22.37 9.52 -13.75
N SER A 38 22.60 9.05 -12.53
CA SER A 38 22.60 9.74 -11.25
C SER A 38 22.68 11.26 -11.38
N ALA A 39 21.54 11.94 -11.50
CA ALA A 39 21.47 13.38 -11.44
C ALA A 39 20.76 13.76 -10.16
N ASN A 40 21.53 14.29 -9.21
CA ASN A 40 21.14 15.16 -8.11
C ASN A 40 19.74 14.91 -7.57
N ALA A 41 19.63 14.06 -6.53
CA ALA A 41 18.54 14.18 -5.59
C ALA A 41 18.58 15.62 -5.07
N GLY A 42 17.70 16.47 -5.60
CA GLY A 42 17.54 17.83 -5.10
C GLY A 42 17.32 17.73 -3.59
N GLU A 43 17.91 18.67 -2.85
CA GLU A 43 17.67 18.82 -1.42
C GLU A 43 16.18 18.65 -1.13
N PRO A 44 15.76 17.86 -0.12
CA PRO A 44 14.35 17.63 0.15
C PRO A 44 13.65 18.96 0.39
N GLY A 45 12.75 19.31 -0.51
CA GLY A 45 12.06 20.59 -0.54
C GLY A 45 10.99 20.71 0.54
N GLY A 46 11.30 20.46 1.80
CA GLY A 46 10.40 20.64 2.93
C GLY A 46 10.42 19.47 3.90
N GLU A 47 10.05 19.75 5.13
CA GLU A 47 9.93 18.75 6.21
C GLU A 47 8.66 17.92 6.04
N MET A 48 8.75 16.58 6.24
CA MET A 48 7.60 15.68 6.19
C MET A 48 6.54 16.08 7.23
N THR A 49 5.32 16.26 6.77
CA THR A 49 4.18 16.48 7.66
C THR A 49 3.65 15.16 8.22
N TYR A 50 3.42 15.12 9.52
CA TYR A 50 2.86 13.95 10.22
C TYR A 50 1.49 14.27 10.80
N ARG A 51 0.68 13.22 10.98
CA ARG A 51 -0.61 13.26 11.68
C ARG A 51 -0.66 12.14 12.71
N THR A 52 -1.40 12.38 13.77
CA THR A 52 -1.71 11.33 14.74
C THR A 52 -2.91 10.52 14.25
N LEU A 53 -2.67 9.25 13.96
CA LEU A 53 -3.72 8.28 13.65
C LEU A 53 -3.88 7.35 14.86
N THR A 54 -4.93 7.56 15.65
CA THR A 54 -5.11 6.99 16.99
C THR A 54 -3.97 7.40 17.93
N SER A 55 -2.92 6.58 18.10
CA SER A 55 -1.73 6.87 18.90
C SER A 55 -0.45 6.99 18.07
N ASP A 56 -0.50 6.66 16.78
CA ASP A 56 0.69 6.58 15.92
C ASP A 56 0.94 7.91 15.21
N ARG A 57 2.19 8.33 15.19
CA ARG A 57 2.65 9.49 14.40
C ARG A 57 2.96 9.03 12.98
N VAL A 58 1.98 9.15 12.09
CA VAL A 58 2.06 8.66 10.70
C VAL A 58 2.38 9.81 9.75
N SER A 59 3.26 9.57 8.77
CA SER A 59 3.53 10.52 7.69
C SER A 59 2.27 10.77 6.86
N LEU A 60 2.02 12.04 6.49
CA LEU A 60 0.85 12.39 5.67
C LEU A 60 0.89 11.73 4.30
N LEU A 61 2.09 11.46 3.77
CA LEU A 61 2.31 10.65 2.59
C LEU A 61 2.63 9.21 3.03
N GLY A 62 1.81 8.24 2.60
CA GLY A 62 2.09 6.82 2.71
C GLY A 62 2.67 6.26 1.41
N TYR A 63 3.44 5.20 1.49
CA TYR A 63 3.99 4.51 0.32
C TYR A 63 3.12 3.30 -0.05
N GLY A 64 2.52 3.33 -1.25
CA GLY A 64 1.72 2.22 -1.79
C GLY A 64 2.58 1.18 -2.50
N CYS A 65 2.65 -0.03 -1.96
CA CYS A 65 3.48 -1.13 -2.47
C CYS A 65 2.79 -1.96 -3.57
N MET A 66 1.68 -1.52 -4.12
CA MET A 66 0.92 -2.26 -5.13
C MET A 66 1.65 -2.42 -6.46
N ARG A 67 2.58 -1.51 -6.78
CA ARG A 67 3.24 -1.43 -8.09
C ARG A 67 4.76 -1.28 -7.91
N TRP A 68 5.37 -2.30 -7.31
CA TRP A 68 6.83 -2.36 -7.27
C TRP A 68 7.42 -2.47 -8.67
N PRO A 69 8.62 -1.94 -8.90
CA PRO A 69 9.35 -2.14 -10.15
C PRO A 69 9.49 -3.63 -10.47
N MET A 70 9.25 -3.97 -11.73
CA MET A 70 9.34 -5.34 -12.24
C MET A 70 10.43 -5.41 -13.29
N MET A 71 11.13 -6.55 -13.36
CA MET A 71 12.16 -6.82 -14.36
C MET A 71 11.91 -8.20 -15.02
N PRO A 72 12.45 -8.46 -16.20
CA PRO A 72 12.43 -9.81 -16.77
C PRO A 72 13.03 -10.82 -15.79
N ASN A 73 12.40 -11.98 -15.66
CA ASN A 73 12.92 -13.04 -14.80
C ASN A 73 14.26 -13.56 -15.36
N PRO A 74 15.39 -13.41 -14.63
CA PRO A 74 16.70 -13.87 -15.09
C PRO A 74 16.81 -15.40 -15.17
N ASP A 75 15.96 -16.13 -14.45
CA ASP A 75 15.98 -17.58 -14.35
C ASP A 75 14.91 -18.27 -15.23
N GLY A 76 14.18 -17.52 -16.06
CA GLY A 76 13.12 -18.09 -16.90
C GLY A 76 12.18 -17.09 -17.53
N GLU A 77 10.98 -17.56 -17.86
CA GLU A 77 9.93 -16.70 -18.44
C GLU A 77 9.24 -15.83 -17.40
N GLY A 78 8.63 -14.73 -17.84
CA GLY A 78 7.82 -13.83 -17.02
C GLY A 78 8.60 -12.68 -16.41
N GLN A 79 8.04 -12.13 -15.33
CA GLN A 79 8.62 -10.99 -14.60
C GLN A 79 8.74 -11.30 -13.11
N VAL A 80 9.77 -10.74 -12.50
CA VAL A 80 9.99 -10.74 -11.05
C VAL A 80 10.09 -9.31 -10.55
N VAL A 81 9.95 -9.11 -9.24
CA VAL A 81 10.18 -7.79 -8.65
C VAL A 81 11.67 -7.47 -8.73
N ASP A 82 12.00 -6.26 -9.18
CA ASP A 82 13.35 -5.71 -9.08
C ASP A 82 13.63 -5.35 -7.62
N GLN A 83 14.14 -6.33 -6.86
CA GLN A 83 14.34 -6.18 -5.42
C GLN A 83 15.41 -5.13 -5.08
N GLU A 84 16.40 -4.93 -5.93
CA GLU A 84 17.43 -3.91 -5.72
C GLU A 84 16.83 -2.52 -5.81
N GLU A 85 16.01 -2.27 -6.83
CA GLU A 85 15.29 -1.02 -6.99
C GLU A 85 14.25 -0.81 -5.87
N VAL A 86 13.54 -1.84 -5.44
CA VAL A 86 12.64 -1.75 -4.27
C VAL A 86 13.40 -1.34 -3.01
N ASN A 87 14.55 -1.95 -2.76
CA ASN A 87 15.41 -1.59 -1.62
C ASN A 87 15.82 -0.12 -1.67
N ARG A 88 16.27 0.35 -2.84
CA ARG A 88 16.66 1.74 -3.06
C ARG A 88 15.50 2.73 -2.83
N LEU A 89 14.31 2.39 -3.32
CA LEU A 89 13.10 3.20 -3.14
C LEU A 89 12.68 3.26 -1.66
N VAL A 90 12.73 2.14 -0.94
CA VAL A 90 12.39 2.10 0.49
C VAL A 90 13.39 2.91 1.30
N ASP A 91 14.70 2.77 1.04
CA ASP A 91 15.74 3.57 1.69
C ASP A 91 15.51 5.08 1.46
N TYR A 92 15.21 5.45 0.22
CA TYR A 92 14.95 6.84 -0.14
C TYR A 92 13.73 7.42 0.59
N VAL A 93 12.59 6.74 0.57
CA VAL A 93 11.36 7.29 1.17
C VAL A 93 11.42 7.34 2.68
N LEU A 94 12.07 6.36 3.33
CA LEU A 94 12.32 6.39 4.78
C LEU A 94 13.22 7.57 5.17
N ALA A 95 14.31 7.80 4.41
CA ALA A 95 15.22 8.93 4.63
C ALA A 95 14.51 10.29 4.47
N HIS A 96 13.40 10.34 3.69
CA HIS A 96 12.58 11.53 3.49
C HIS A 96 11.35 11.59 4.42
N GLY A 97 11.31 10.75 5.45
CA GLY A 97 10.32 10.79 6.53
C GLY A 97 9.00 10.07 6.24
N VAL A 98 8.86 9.37 5.12
CA VAL A 98 7.71 8.46 4.92
C VAL A 98 7.88 7.26 5.85
N ASN A 99 6.86 6.98 6.65
CA ASN A 99 6.91 5.88 7.62
C ASN A 99 5.70 4.94 7.58
N TYR A 100 4.87 5.01 6.54
CA TYR A 100 3.69 4.15 6.36
C TYR A 100 3.74 3.44 5.02
N PHE A 101 3.75 2.10 5.05
CA PHE A 101 3.83 1.23 3.87
C PHE A 101 2.57 0.38 3.77
N ASP A 102 1.90 0.46 2.62
CA ASP A 102 0.62 -0.20 2.35
C ASP A 102 0.78 -1.29 1.30
N THR A 103 0.53 -2.54 1.69
CA THR A 103 0.63 -3.70 0.81
C THR A 103 -0.60 -4.62 0.91
N ALA A 104 -0.61 -5.70 0.15
CA ALA A 104 -1.60 -6.77 0.22
C ALA A 104 -1.09 -8.06 -0.45
N PRO A 105 -1.59 -9.25 -0.05
CA PRO A 105 -1.23 -10.53 -0.66
C PRO A 105 -1.31 -10.58 -2.19
N PRO A 106 -2.33 -10.00 -2.88
CA PRO A 106 -2.43 -10.10 -4.34
C PRO A 106 -1.62 -9.05 -5.13
N TYR A 107 -0.93 -8.12 -4.46
CA TYR A 107 -0.21 -7.05 -5.14
C TYR A 107 1.04 -7.55 -5.85
N CYS A 108 1.43 -6.94 -6.96
CA CYS A 108 2.58 -7.37 -7.79
C CYS A 108 2.55 -8.88 -8.08
N LEU A 109 1.42 -9.40 -8.56
CA LEU A 109 1.24 -10.83 -8.86
C LEU A 109 1.46 -11.76 -7.63
N GLY A 110 1.30 -11.24 -6.42
CA GLY A 110 1.53 -11.96 -5.16
C GLY A 110 2.93 -11.77 -4.56
N LEU A 111 3.77 -10.96 -5.17
CA LEU A 111 5.17 -10.78 -4.75
C LEU A 111 5.39 -9.54 -3.88
N SER A 112 4.37 -8.69 -3.72
CA SER A 112 4.53 -7.40 -3.05
C SER A 112 4.90 -7.51 -1.57
N GLU A 113 4.26 -8.40 -0.81
CA GLU A 113 4.55 -8.55 0.61
C GLU A 113 5.99 -9.02 0.84
N GLU A 114 6.47 -9.99 0.05
CA GLU A 114 7.84 -10.49 0.17
C GLU A 114 8.86 -9.40 -0.18
N ALA A 115 8.69 -8.71 -1.30
CA ALA A 115 9.58 -7.62 -1.69
C ALA A 115 9.61 -6.49 -0.67
N THR A 116 8.43 -6.12 -0.13
CA THR A 116 8.29 -5.12 0.94
C THR A 116 9.00 -5.59 2.21
N GLY A 117 8.80 -6.84 2.61
CA GLY A 117 9.41 -7.43 3.80
C GLY A 117 10.93 -7.50 3.72
N ILE A 118 11.49 -7.89 2.56
CA ILE A 118 12.93 -7.88 2.32
C ILE A 118 13.49 -6.45 2.49
N ALA A 119 12.87 -5.46 1.86
CA ALA A 119 13.35 -4.10 1.90
C ALA A 119 13.24 -3.48 3.31
N LEU A 120 12.09 -3.62 3.97
CA LEU A 120 11.83 -3.03 5.29
C LEU A 120 12.63 -3.71 6.42
N SER A 121 12.90 -5.02 6.34
CA SER A 121 13.70 -5.74 7.35
C SER A 121 15.15 -5.26 7.46
N ARG A 122 15.61 -4.42 6.56
CA ARG A 122 16.93 -3.75 6.60
C ARG A 122 16.95 -2.53 7.54
N HIS A 123 15.77 -2.10 8.03
CA HIS A 123 15.58 -0.93 8.87
C HIS A 123 15.02 -1.32 10.25
N PRO A 124 15.21 -0.50 11.29
CA PRO A 124 14.62 -0.75 12.60
C PRO A 124 13.09 -0.87 12.48
N ARG A 125 12.51 -1.93 13.07
CA ARG A 125 11.07 -2.25 12.94
C ARG A 125 10.16 -1.13 13.49
N ASP A 126 10.60 -0.37 14.45
CA ASP A 126 9.89 0.76 15.06
C ASP A 126 9.99 2.07 14.27
N SER A 127 10.79 2.11 13.19
CA SER A 127 10.91 3.29 12.34
C SER A 127 9.80 3.42 11.28
N TYR A 128 8.96 2.39 11.12
CA TYR A 128 7.90 2.37 10.11
C TYR A 128 6.67 1.59 10.55
N TYR A 129 5.56 1.84 9.87
CA TYR A 129 4.30 1.12 10.01
C TYR A 129 4.01 0.28 8.77
N ILE A 130 3.56 -0.97 8.99
CA ILE A 130 3.12 -1.88 7.94
C ILE A 130 1.60 -1.99 7.98
N ALA A 131 0.96 -1.75 6.84
CA ALA A 131 -0.43 -2.07 6.58
C ALA A 131 -0.50 -3.21 5.55
N THR A 132 -1.15 -4.32 5.92
CA THR A 132 -1.54 -5.36 4.97
C THR A 132 -2.99 -5.78 5.19
N ARG A 133 -3.48 -6.79 4.47
CA ARG A 133 -4.93 -7.01 4.45
C ARG A 133 -5.36 -8.43 4.14
N MET A 134 -6.54 -8.82 4.70
CA MET A 134 -7.24 -10.05 4.38
C MET A 134 -7.86 -9.97 2.99
N SER A 135 -7.21 -10.57 1.99
CA SER A 135 -7.59 -10.49 0.58
C SER A 135 -8.35 -11.74 0.11
N ASN A 136 -9.19 -12.32 0.95
CA ASN A 136 -9.90 -13.57 0.66
C ASN A 136 -11.08 -13.43 -0.34
N HIS A 137 -11.34 -12.24 -0.87
CA HIS A 137 -12.32 -12.02 -1.93
C HIS A 137 -12.05 -12.87 -3.19
N ARG A 138 -10.77 -13.09 -3.53
CA ARG A 138 -10.40 -13.96 -4.66
C ARG A 138 -10.71 -15.42 -4.38
N LEU A 139 -10.47 -15.90 -3.16
CA LEU A 139 -10.80 -17.26 -2.71
C LEU A 139 -12.31 -17.46 -2.73
N TYR A 140 -13.06 -16.49 -2.19
CA TYR A 140 -14.52 -16.50 -2.23
C TYR A 140 -15.05 -16.48 -3.66
N GLY A 141 -14.49 -15.64 -4.54
CA GLY A 141 -14.82 -15.58 -5.96
C GLY A 141 -14.50 -16.87 -6.72
N ALA A 142 -13.48 -17.61 -6.30
CA ALA A 142 -13.13 -18.93 -6.82
C ALA A 142 -14.04 -20.07 -6.28
N GLY A 143 -15.03 -19.75 -5.43
CA GLY A 143 -16.02 -20.69 -4.95
C GLY A 143 -15.79 -21.27 -3.57
N LEU A 144 -14.69 -20.95 -2.88
CA LEU A 144 -14.44 -21.46 -1.52
C LEU A 144 -15.47 -20.91 -0.54
N ARG A 145 -15.95 -21.74 0.38
CA ARG A 145 -16.96 -21.38 1.39
C ARG A 145 -16.66 -22.05 2.74
N GLY A 146 -17.33 -21.57 3.80
CA GLY A 146 -17.28 -22.17 5.14
C GLY A 146 -15.87 -22.48 5.61
N LYS A 147 -15.64 -23.71 6.08
CA LYS A 147 -14.36 -24.14 6.65
C LYS A 147 -13.18 -24.05 5.65
N GLU A 148 -13.40 -24.40 4.40
CA GLU A 148 -12.35 -24.35 3.37
C GLU A 148 -11.86 -22.91 3.14
N LEU A 149 -12.80 -21.97 3.03
CA LEU A 149 -12.47 -20.56 2.92
C LEU A 149 -11.77 -20.03 4.19
N HIS A 150 -12.24 -20.47 5.37
CA HIS A 150 -11.61 -20.15 6.65
C HIS A 150 -10.13 -20.55 6.66
N ASP A 151 -9.86 -21.84 6.43
CA ASP A 151 -8.52 -22.41 6.51
C ASP A 151 -7.56 -21.74 5.50
N ALA A 152 -8.04 -21.51 4.27
CA ALA A 152 -7.26 -20.81 3.25
C ALA A 152 -7.00 -19.33 3.62
N SER A 153 -7.96 -18.68 4.27
CA SER A 153 -7.80 -17.28 4.76
C SER A 153 -6.82 -17.22 5.93
N VAL A 154 -6.87 -18.16 6.86
CA VAL A 154 -5.88 -18.27 7.97
C VAL A 154 -4.48 -18.51 7.42
N LYS A 155 -4.35 -19.40 6.44
CA LYS A 155 -3.06 -19.61 5.76
C LYS A 155 -2.53 -18.31 5.12
N MET A 156 -3.37 -17.58 4.38
CA MET A 156 -3.02 -16.29 3.79
C MET A 156 -2.51 -15.30 4.85
N TYR A 157 -3.20 -15.19 5.99
CA TYR A 157 -2.80 -14.37 7.12
C TYR A 157 -1.43 -14.78 7.67
N GLN A 158 -1.18 -16.07 7.86
CA GLN A 158 0.10 -16.60 8.36
C GLN A 158 1.24 -16.40 7.36
N ASP A 159 0.97 -16.54 6.07
CA ASP A 159 1.98 -16.32 5.03
C ASP A 159 2.39 -14.85 4.97
N SER A 160 1.47 -13.90 5.23
CA SER A 160 1.80 -12.47 5.29
C SER A 160 2.87 -12.14 6.36
N PHE A 161 2.90 -12.84 7.50
CA PHE A 161 3.97 -12.69 8.50
C PHE A 161 5.34 -13.11 7.96
N LYS A 162 5.38 -14.24 7.26
CA LYS A 162 6.60 -14.76 6.66
C LYS A 162 7.13 -13.83 5.57
N HIS A 163 6.24 -13.42 4.67
CA HIS A 163 6.58 -12.54 3.56
C HIS A 163 7.05 -11.16 4.07
N LEU A 164 6.33 -10.57 5.01
CA LEU A 164 6.67 -9.25 5.57
C LEU A 164 7.77 -9.29 6.64
N ARG A 165 8.25 -10.49 7.04
CA ARG A 165 9.33 -10.68 8.01
C ARG A 165 9.10 -9.93 9.33
N THR A 166 7.89 -10.06 9.87
CA THR A 166 7.44 -9.33 11.07
C THR A 166 6.62 -10.22 11.99
N ASP A 167 6.59 -9.90 13.28
CA ASP A 167 5.80 -10.62 14.30
C ASP A 167 4.46 -9.95 14.59
N TYR A 168 4.23 -8.75 14.05
CA TYR A 168 2.99 -8.01 14.20
C TYR A 168 2.73 -7.07 13.02
N PHE A 169 1.44 -6.81 12.74
CA PHE A 169 1.02 -5.76 11.81
C PHE A 169 0.58 -4.53 12.59
N ASP A 170 1.03 -3.34 12.16
CA ASP A 170 0.54 -2.09 12.73
C ASP A 170 -0.91 -1.85 12.32
N TYR A 171 -1.23 -2.13 11.06
CA TYR A 171 -2.57 -2.02 10.49
C TYR A 171 -2.90 -3.28 9.70
N TYR A 172 -4.05 -3.87 9.98
CA TYR A 172 -4.58 -4.99 9.20
C TYR A 172 -5.98 -4.64 8.71
N LEU A 173 -6.24 -4.82 7.41
CA LEU A 173 -7.50 -4.36 6.81
C LEU A 173 -8.29 -5.53 6.22
N PHE A 174 -9.61 -5.50 6.35
CA PHE A 174 -10.47 -6.30 5.47
C PHE A 174 -10.49 -5.67 4.08
N HIS A 175 -10.07 -6.43 3.07
CA HIS A 175 -9.82 -5.91 1.73
C HIS A 175 -11.10 -5.83 0.91
N ILE A 176 -11.27 -4.71 0.17
CA ILE A 176 -12.28 -4.52 -0.86
C ILE A 176 -13.70 -4.78 -0.33
N LEU A 177 -14.18 -4.00 0.61
CA LEU A 177 -15.58 -4.01 1.00
C LEU A 177 -16.38 -3.14 0.00
N GLY A 178 -17.67 -3.52 -0.22
CA GLY A 178 -18.58 -2.77 -1.06
C GLY A 178 -18.48 -3.05 -2.56
N THR A 179 -17.73 -4.07 -2.98
CA THR A 179 -17.71 -4.56 -4.37
C THR A 179 -18.46 -5.88 -4.52
N GLY A 180 -18.58 -6.38 -5.76
CA GLY A 180 -19.22 -7.66 -6.06
C GLY A 180 -20.69 -7.69 -5.63
N ALA A 181 -21.09 -8.74 -4.93
CA ALA A 181 -22.42 -8.89 -4.35
C ALA A 181 -22.68 -8.02 -3.11
N GLY A 182 -21.81 -7.04 -2.83
CA GLY A 182 -22.00 -6.10 -1.73
C GLY A 182 -22.01 -6.75 -0.35
N MET A 183 -23.09 -6.54 0.42
CA MET A 183 -23.22 -7.05 1.77
C MET A 183 -23.26 -8.58 1.86
N GLU A 184 -23.83 -9.25 0.86
CA GLU A 184 -23.90 -10.73 0.83
C GLU A 184 -22.49 -11.33 0.70
N GLU A 185 -21.68 -10.83 -0.21
CA GLU A 185 -20.29 -11.25 -0.37
C GLU A 185 -19.49 -10.97 0.91
N MET A 186 -19.61 -9.77 1.44
CA MET A 186 -18.94 -9.39 2.68
C MET A 186 -19.30 -10.35 3.82
N ARG A 187 -20.58 -10.65 3.99
CA ARG A 187 -21.06 -11.57 5.02
C ARG A 187 -20.48 -12.97 4.83
N GLY A 188 -20.60 -13.53 3.62
CA GLY A 188 -20.12 -14.88 3.31
C GLY A 188 -18.61 -15.04 3.51
N ARG A 189 -17.80 -14.06 3.09
CA ARG A 189 -16.34 -14.15 3.16
C ARG A 189 -15.70 -13.72 4.47
N LEU A 190 -16.41 -13.00 5.34
CA LEU A 190 -15.87 -12.53 6.61
C LEU A 190 -16.54 -13.17 7.82
N TYR A 191 -17.88 -13.22 7.85
CA TYR A 191 -18.63 -13.68 9.02
C TYR A 191 -19.01 -15.16 8.93
N ASP A 192 -19.64 -15.59 7.85
CA ASP A 192 -20.15 -16.96 7.73
C ASP A 192 -19.02 -18.00 7.69
N CYS A 193 -17.83 -17.65 7.20
CA CYS A 193 -16.65 -18.51 7.30
C CYS A 193 -15.89 -18.35 8.63
N GLY A 194 -16.24 -17.39 9.50
CA GLY A 194 -15.62 -17.19 10.81
C GLY A 194 -14.25 -16.49 10.79
N ILE A 195 -13.81 -15.95 9.65
CA ILE A 195 -12.47 -15.30 9.58
C ILE A 195 -12.45 -13.98 10.33
N ALA A 196 -13.59 -13.25 10.43
CA ALA A 196 -13.66 -12.02 11.20
C ALA A 196 -13.37 -12.28 12.68
N ASP A 197 -13.94 -13.32 13.26
CA ASP A 197 -13.71 -13.73 14.66
C ASP A 197 -12.25 -14.14 14.89
N PHE A 198 -11.65 -14.85 13.93
CA PHE A 198 -10.24 -15.21 13.99
C PHE A 198 -9.37 -13.93 14.01
N ILE A 199 -9.60 -12.98 13.13
CA ILE A 199 -8.81 -11.73 13.05
C ILE A 199 -8.99 -10.86 14.32
N LEU A 200 -10.20 -10.86 14.93
CA LEU A 200 -10.42 -10.18 16.21
C LEU A 200 -9.59 -10.80 17.34
N LYS A 201 -9.50 -12.13 17.41
CA LYS A 201 -8.63 -12.84 18.38
C LYS A 201 -7.15 -12.53 18.14
N GLU A 202 -6.71 -12.44 16.90
CA GLU A 202 -5.35 -12.04 16.55
C GLU A 202 -5.03 -10.60 17.00
N LYS A 203 -6.02 -9.70 16.89
CA LYS A 203 -5.93 -8.34 17.42
C LYS A 203 -5.85 -8.33 18.97
N GLU A 204 -6.67 -9.08 19.64
CA GLU A 204 -6.64 -9.24 21.12
C GLU A 204 -5.30 -9.83 21.60
N ALA A 205 -4.72 -10.75 20.83
CA ALA A 205 -3.40 -11.32 21.08
C ALA A 205 -2.22 -10.37 20.76
N GLY A 206 -2.49 -9.17 20.26
CA GLY A 206 -1.47 -8.16 19.97
C GLY A 206 -0.72 -8.34 18.65
N ARG A 207 -1.04 -9.35 17.84
CA ARG A 207 -0.44 -9.55 16.51
C ARG A 207 -0.96 -8.57 15.47
N ILE A 208 -2.10 -7.96 15.71
CA ILE A 208 -2.66 -6.84 14.95
C ILE A 208 -2.86 -5.67 15.90
N ARG A 209 -2.18 -4.55 15.68
CA ARG A 209 -2.33 -3.36 16.52
C ARG A 209 -3.62 -2.60 16.22
N LYS A 210 -3.92 -2.39 14.95
CA LYS A 210 -5.11 -1.65 14.49
C LYS A 210 -5.80 -2.41 13.37
N LEU A 211 -7.12 -2.57 13.50
CA LEU A 211 -7.96 -3.25 12.51
C LEU A 211 -8.84 -2.22 11.80
N GLY A 212 -8.98 -2.37 10.48
CA GLY A 212 -9.79 -1.52 9.63
C GLY A 212 -10.27 -2.24 8.38
N PHE A 213 -10.65 -1.47 7.38
CA PHE A 213 -11.07 -2.02 6.08
C PHE A 213 -10.77 -1.03 4.95
N SER A 214 -10.66 -1.54 3.72
CA SER A 214 -10.70 -0.73 2.51
C SER A 214 -12.07 -0.85 1.84
N PHE A 215 -12.63 0.28 1.43
CA PHE A 215 -13.96 0.36 0.83
C PHE A 215 -13.87 0.82 -0.62
N HIS A 216 -14.55 0.10 -1.52
CA HIS A 216 -14.56 0.36 -2.97
C HIS A 216 -15.99 0.48 -3.53
N GLY A 217 -16.97 0.50 -2.67
CA GLY A 217 -18.39 0.61 -3.05
C GLY A 217 -18.86 2.07 -3.24
N ASP A 218 -20.14 2.19 -3.56
CA ASP A 218 -20.84 3.47 -3.59
C ASP A 218 -21.21 3.90 -2.15
N VAL A 219 -20.99 5.16 -1.83
CA VAL A 219 -21.30 5.76 -0.52
C VAL A 219 -22.67 6.45 -0.47
N ARG A 220 -23.50 6.27 -1.52
CA ARG A 220 -24.87 6.76 -1.60
C ARG A 220 -25.85 5.90 -0.86
#